data_3557031314986e9ed358facd17e91072
#
_entry.id   3557031314986e9ed358facd17e91072
#
_cell.length_a   1.000
_cell.length_b   1.000
_cell.length_c   1.000
_cell.angle_alpha   90.00
_cell.angle_beta   90.00
_cell.angle_gamma   90.00
#
_symmetry.space_group_name_H-M   'P 1'
#
loop_
_entity.id
_entity.type
_entity.pdbx_description
1 polymer ?
#
loop_
_entity_poly.entity_id
_entity_poly.type
_entity_poly.pdbx_seq_one_letter_code
_entity_poly.pdbx_strand_id
1 'polypeptide(L)'
;MSLFLSIAVLASTPMATQRIEQSVQAVKPQMKSNFTTFDQLANSLSSRVQTGTLLFSKGDCLAVRIYTQSAYTHVAMIVIRNGEPLVYDSMNGVGVRCLPLKKYLNTQRPATIHLFQPTTPFGAAMTSQYERYLDHKLGTPYAIRHHLTGSQANGVHCAEYAIDALSACHLMKVKHSSKVSPASLVTGIVNSNRYTPSITFALKRPPLIAEKPRGWCQQLWVDTKNCTSACCIKLRGWVLCQ
;
A
#
# COMPACT_ATOMS: atom_id res chain seq x y z
N MET A 1 -57.93 -17.09 -1.11
CA MET A 1 -57.19 -16.30 -2.15
C MET A 1 -56.01 -15.63 -1.46
N SER A 2 -54.83 -16.25 -1.52
CA SER A 2 -53.62 -15.72 -0.96
C SER A 2 -52.73 -15.18 -2.09
N LEU A 3 -52.50 -13.87 -2.09
CA LEU A 3 -51.54 -13.23 -3.00
C LEU A 3 -50.14 -13.39 -2.45
N PHE A 4 -49.32 -14.17 -3.13
CA PHE A 4 -47.86 -14.17 -2.91
C PHE A 4 -47.25 -13.01 -3.67
N LEU A 5 -46.74 -12.02 -2.94
CA LEU A 5 -45.95 -10.92 -3.49
C LEU A 5 -44.49 -11.39 -3.59
N SER A 6 -44.09 -11.77 -4.80
CA SER A 6 -42.65 -12.07 -5.08
C SER A 6 -41.88 -10.77 -5.23
N ILE A 7 -41.05 -10.45 -4.23
CA ILE A 7 -40.09 -9.36 -4.33
C ILE A 7 -38.85 -9.89 -5.08
N ALA A 8 -38.73 -9.51 -6.35
CA ALA A 8 -37.53 -9.72 -7.14
C ALA A 8 -36.48 -8.71 -6.68
N VAL A 9 -35.52 -9.16 -5.89
CA VAL A 9 -34.30 -8.39 -5.60
C VAL A 9 -33.43 -8.41 -6.85
N LEU A 10 -33.50 -7.35 -7.64
CA LEU A 10 -32.53 -7.10 -8.72
C LEU A 10 -31.16 -6.80 -8.09
N ALA A 11 -30.31 -7.80 -8.05
CA ALA A 11 -28.89 -7.64 -7.74
C ALA A 11 -28.22 -6.87 -8.88
N SER A 12 -28.20 -5.54 -8.78
CA SER A 12 -27.37 -4.70 -9.63
C SER A 12 -25.91 -4.88 -9.25
N THR A 13 -25.22 -5.81 -9.91
CA THR A 13 -23.77 -5.95 -9.84
C THR A 13 -23.12 -4.66 -10.36
N PRO A 14 -22.23 -4.03 -9.63
CA PRO A 14 -21.61 -2.79 -10.07
C PRO A 14 -20.62 -3.08 -11.19
N MET A 15 -21.02 -2.85 -12.44
CA MET A 15 -20.13 -2.94 -13.62
C MET A 15 -18.86 -2.08 -13.50
N ALA A 16 -18.87 -1.06 -12.65
CA ALA A 16 -17.72 -0.21 -12.38
C ALA A 16 -16.57 -0.97 -11.68
N THR A 17 -16.89 -1.89 -10.77
CA THR A 17 -15.89 -2.64 -9.99
C THR A 17 -15.12 -3.64 -10.87
N GLN A 18 -15.81 -4.31 -11.79
CA GLN A 18 -15.17 -5.24 -12.74
C GLN A 18 -14.24 -4.51 -13.73
N ARG A 19 -14.58 -3.29 -14.18
CA ARG A 19 -13.69 -2.49 -15.02
C ARG A 19 -12.40 -2.06 -14.31
N ILE A 20 -12.47 -1.76 -13.02
CA ILE A 20 -11.31 -1.36 -12.22
C ILE A 20 -10.35 -2.55 -12.05
N GLU A 21 -10.86 -3.74 -11.75
CA GLU A 21 -10.02 -4.94 -11.66
C GLU A 21 -9.41 -5.34 -13.00
N GLN A 22 -10.14 -5.22 -14.09
CA GLN A 22 -9.64 -5.52 -15.43
C GLN A 22 -8.56 -4.52 -15.90
N SER A 23 -8.67 -3.22 -15.58
CA SER A 23 -7.65 -2.23 -15.92
C SER A 23 -6.36 -2.40 -15.10
N VAL A 24 -6.46 -2.85 -13.85
CA VAL A 24 -5.30 -3.17 -13.01
C VAL A 24 -4.64 -4.50 -13.42
N GLN A 25 -5.40 -5.46 -13.94
CA GLN A 25 -4.86 -6.72 -14.48
C GLN A 25 -4.20 -6.56 -15.85
N ALA A 26 -4.58 -5.55 -16.65
CA ALA A 26 -4.00 -5.30 -17.96
C ALA A 26 -2.56 -4.76 -17.93
N VAL A 27 -2.10 -4.24 -16.79
CA VAL A 27 -0.69 -3.88 -16.60
C VAL A 27 0.09 -5.18 -16.33
N LYS A 28 0.62 -5.82 -17.39
CA LYS A 28 1.52 -6.96 -17.24
C LYS A 28 2.68 -6.55 -16.32
N PRO A 29 2.84 -7.17 -15.14
CA PRO A 29 3.94 -6.83 -14.25
C PRO A 29 5.25 -7.20 -14.95
N GLN A 30 6.00 -6.19 -15.37
CA GLN A 30 7.35 -6.41 -15.84
C GLN A 30 8.22 -6.85 -14.66
N MET A 31 8.79 -8.04 -14.78
CA MET A 31 9.81 -8.63 -13.93
C MET A 31 9.41 -8.93 -12.48
N LYS A 32 9.18 -10.20 -12.21
CA LYS A 32 9.11 -10.77 -10.86
C LYS A 32 10.52 -11.06 -10.36
N SER A 33 11.10 -10.17 -9.59
CA SER A 33 12.35 -10.45 -8.86
C SER A 33 11.99 -11.03 -7.49
N ASN A 34 12.51 -12.21 -7.15
CA ASN A 34 12.31 -12.84 -5.85
C ASN A 34 13.49 -12.50 -4.94
N PHE A 35 13.23 -11.85 -3.81
CA PHE A 35 14.22 -11.55 -2.79
C PHE A 35 14.00 -12.42 -1.56
N THR A 36 15.06 -12.76 -0.85
CA THR A 36 14.99 -13.54 0.39
C THR A 36 15.05 -12.65 1.63
N THR A 37 15.64 -11.46 1.53
CA THR A 37 15.77 -10.51 2.62
C THR A 37 15.33 -9.11 2.23
N PHE A 38 14.91 -8.31 3.22
CA PHE A 38 14.58 -6.89 3.00
C PHE A 38 15.79 -6.04 2.63
N ASP A 39 16.98 -6.43 3.09
CA ASP A 39 18.22 -5.74 2.74
C ASP A 39 18.57 -5.90 1.27
N GLN A 40 18.43 -7.12 0.72
CA GLN A 40 18.60 -7.35 -0.71
C GLN A 40 17.58 -6.56 -1.53
N LEU A 41 16.32 -6.53 -1.07
CA LEU A 41 15.27 -5.75 -1.70
C LEU A 41 15.59 -4.25 -1.64
N ALA A 42 16.03 -3.73 -0.49
CA ALA A 42 16.40 -2.33 -0.34
C ALA A 42 17.52 -1.93 -1.30
N ASN A 43 18.59 -2.72 -1.37
CA ASN A 43 19.71 -2.47 -2.27
C ASN A 43 19.28 -2.47 -3.74
N SER A 44 18.43 -3.43 -4.12
CA SER A 44 17.89 -3.49 -5.50
C SER A 44 16.96 -2.33 -5.82
N LEU A 45 16.18 -1.86 -4.86
CA LEU A 45 15.29 -0.71 -5.04
C LEU A 45 16.07 0.60 -5.08
N SER A 46 17.08 0.77 -4.23
CA SER A 46 17.85 2.02 -4.15
C SER A 46 18.44 2.47 -5.49
N SER A 47 18.88 1.52 -6.33
CA SER A 47 19.41 1.81 -7.66
C SER A 47 18.34 2.06 -8.74
N ARG A 48 17.05 1.85 -8.41
CA ARG A 48 15.95 1.92 -9.38
C ARG A 48 14.93 3.02 -9.08
N VAL A 49 14.95 3.55 -7.87
CA VAL A 49 13.98 4.58 -7.47
C VAL A 49 14.50 5.98 -7.76
N GLN A 50 13.57 6.89 -7.99
CA GLN A 50 13.82 8.32 -8.14
C GLN A 50 12.81 9.12 -7.33
N THR A 51 13.04 10.41 -7.12
CA THR A 51 12.05 11.28 -6.47
C THR A 51 10.72 11.23 -7.22
N GLY A 52 9.62 11.09 -6.47
CA GLY A 52 8.29 10.90 -7.00
C GLY A 52 7.89 9.44 -7.26
N THR A 53 8.81 8.46 -7.07
CA THR A 53 8.45 7.04 -7.11
C THR A 53 7.43 6.71 -6.04
N LEU A 54 6.43 5.91 -6.40
CA LEU A 54 5.38 5.44 -5.49
C LEU A 54 5.54 3.94 -5.24
N LEU A 55 5.49 3.55 -3.97
CA LEU A 55 5.53 2.17 -3.51
C LEU A 55 4.15 1.75 -3.03
N PHE A 56 3.47 0.89 -3.77
CA PHE A 56 2.22 0.27 -3.32
C PHE A 56 2.51 -1.11 -2.76
N SER A 57 2.00 -1.39 -1.57
CA SER A 57 2.11 -2.71 -0.98
C SER A 57 0.77 -3.45 -0.99
N LYS A 58 0.86 -4.74 -1.28
CA LYS A 58 -0.21 -5.70 -1.07
C LYS A 58 0.00 -6.30 0.32
N GLY A 59 -0.80 -5.86 1.28
CA GLY A 59 -0.73 -6.36 2.64
C GLY A 59 -2.02 -7.06 3.06
N ASP A 60 -2.01 -7.63 4.25
CA ASP A 60 -3.11 -8.40 4.80
C ASP A 60 -4.10 -7.54 5.63
N CYS A 61 -4.08 -6.22 5.48
CA CYS A 61 -5.05 -5.37 6.18
C CYS A 61 -6.46 -5.63 5.67
N LEU A 62 -7.17 -6.51 6.37
CA LEU A 62 -8.52 -6.93 5.99
C LEU A 62 -9.50 -5.76 5.97
N ALA A 63 -9.40 -4.83 6.93
CA ALA A 63 -10.27 -3.66 6.99
C ALA A 63 -10.17 -2.79 5.73
N VAL A 64 -8.95 -2.46 5.30
CA VAL A 64 -8.74 -1.69 4.07
C VAL A 64 -9.16 -2.50 2.84
N ARG A 65 -8.87 -3.80 2.79
CA ARG A 65 -9.28 -4.67 1.67
C ARG A 65 -10.80 -4.76 1.51
N ILE A 66 -11.51 -4.95 2.62
CA ILE A 66 -12.99 -5.02 2.60
C ILE A 66 -13.56 -3.68 2.16
N TYR A 67 -13.03 -2.58 2.70
CA TYR A 67 -13.53 -1.25 2.40
C TYR A 67 -13.21 -0.80 0.96
N THR A 68 -12.00 -1.04 0.49
CA THR A 68 -11.55 -0.59 -0.84
C THR A 68 -11.78 -1.62 -1.93
N GLN A 69 -12.12 -2.86 -1.56
CA GLN A 69 -12.23 -4.03 -2.45
C GLN A 69 -10.95 -4.23 -3.31
N SER A 70 -9.81 -3.81 -2.79
CA SER A 70 -8.52 -3.83 -3.48
C SER A 70 -7.48 -4.66 -2.73
N ALA A 71 -6.52 -5.17 -3.51
CA ALA A 71 -5.32 -5.81 -2.97
C ALA A 71 -4.28 -4.79 -2.47
N TYR A 72 -4.41 -3.50 -2.81
CA TYR A 72 -3.52 -2.44 -2.35
C TYR A 72 -4.03 -1.87 -1.04
N THR A 73 -3.23 -1.96 0.01
CA THR A 73 -3.62 -1.51 1.35
C THR A 73 -2.83 -0.30 1.82
N HIS A 74 -1.69 -0.02 1.17
CA HIS A 74 -0.80 1.07 1.57
C HIS A 74 -0.05 1.65 0.38
N VAL A 75 0.27 2.92 0.46
CA VAL A 75 1.14 3.63 -0.48
C VAL A 75 2.14 4.49 0.28
N ALA A 76 3.38 4.50 -0.21
CA ALA A 76 4.45 5.35 0.26
C ALA A 76 5.14 6.06 -0.92
N MET A 77 5.83 7.13 -0.63
CA MET A 77 6.45 8.03 -1.60
C MET A 77 7.95 8.09 -1.39
N ILE A 78 8.72 8.14 -2.49
CA ILE A 78 10.18 8.23 -2.45
C ILE A 78 10.64 9.65 -2.77
N VAL A 79 11.63 10.09 -2.00
CA VAL A 79 12.46 11.27 -2.27
C VAL A 79 13.93 10.83 -2.23
N ILE A 80 14.72 11.24 -3.20
CA ILE A 80 16.18 11.05 -3.16
C ILE A 80 16.80 12.31 -2.57
N ARG A 81 17.43 12.18 -1.40
CA ARG A 81 18.10 13.29 -0.72
C ARG A 81 19.55 12.89 -0.44
N ASN A 82 20.50 13.68 -0.94
CA ASN A 82 21.94 13.38 -0.84
C ASN A 82 22.33 11.97 -1.36
N GLY A 83 21.65 11.51 -2.42
CA GLY A 83 21.86 10.18 -3.00
C GLY A 83 21.17 9.03 -2.26
N GLU A 84 20.51 9.30 -1.14
CA GLU A 84 19.80 8.27 -0.36
C GLU A 84 18.27 8.31 -0.58
N PRO A 85 17.62 7.16 -0.79
CA PRO A 85 16.19 7.09 -0.90
C PRO A 85 15.52 7.16 0.48
N LEU A 86 14.74 8.21 0.69
CA LEU A 86 13.88 8.43 1.84
C LEU A 86 12.44 8.08 1.48
N VAL A 87 11.74 7.43 2.37
CA VAL A 87 10.36 6.99 2.21
C VAL A 87 9.46 7.79 3.14
N TYR A 88 8.49 8.44 2.55
CA TYR A 88 7.42 9.17 3.24
C TYR A 88 6.13 8.36 3.20
N ASP A 89 5.53 8.12 4.34
CA ASP A 89 4.23 7.46 4.43
C ASP A 89 3.38 8.04 5.56
N SER A 90 2.09 7.74 5.53
CA SER A 90 1.19 7.95 6.68
C SER A 90 0.70 6.60 7.17
N MET A 91 1.05 6.28 8.41
CA MET A 91 0.85 4.95 9.01
C MET A 91 -0.11 5.00 10.17
N ASN A 92 -1.03 4.04 10.22
CA ASN A 92 -1.96 3.92 11.34
C ASN A 92 -1.22 3.78 12.68
N GLY A 93 -1.64 4.56 13.67
CA GLY A 93 -1.02 4.61 15.01
C GLY A 93 0.31 5.38 15.09
N VAL A 94 0.85 5.84 13.95
CA VAL A 94 2.12 6.58 13.92
C VAL A 94 1.94 7.98 13.30
N GLY A 95 1.13 8.09 12.26
CA GLY A 95 0.98 9.31 11.47
C GLY A 95 1.97 9.42 10.32
N VAL A 96 2.16 10.65 9.84
CA VAL A 96 3.09 10.95 8.74
C VAL A 96 4.52 10.93 9.23
N ARG A 97 5.36 10.16 8.54
CA ARG A 97 6.78 9.97 8.88
C ARG A 97 7.66 9.90 7.65
N CYS A 98 8.97 10.06 7.89
CA CYS A 98 10.03 9.86 6.91
C CYS A 98 11.04 8.85 7.45
N LEU A 99 11.40 7.84 6.66
CA LEU A 99 12.35 6.80 7.02
C LEU A 99 13.30 6.50 5.85
N PRO A 100 14.57 6.16 6.09
CA PRO A 100 15.42 5.55 5.06
C PRO A 100 14.77 4.29 4.50
N LEU A 101 14.91 4.03 3.19
CA LEU A 101 14.25 2.91 2.49
C LEU A 101 14.48 1.56 3.18
N LYS A 102 15.71 1.27 3.60
CA LYS A 102 16.03 0.05 4.32
C LYS A 102 15.26 -0.09 5.63
N LYS A 103 15.16 0.99 6.42
CA LYS A 103 14.43 1.01 7.69
C LYS A 103 12.91 0.86 7.45
N TYR A 104 12.39 1.54 6.42
CA TYR A 104 10.99 1.40 6.00
C TYR A 104 10.63 -0.04 5.68
N LEU A 105 11.40 -0.71 4.82
CA LEU A 105 11.13 -2.10 4.41
C LEU A 105 11.22 -3.08 5.59
N ASN A 106 12.19 -2.91 6.48
CA ASN A 106 12.32 -3.74 7.67
C ASN A 106 11.20 -3.51 8.69
N THR A 107 10.60 -2.31 8.71
CA THR A 107 9.47 -1.98 9.59
C THR A 107 8.15 -2.46 9.01
N GLN A 108 7.88 -2.20 7.72
CA GLN A 108 6.62 -2.54 7.06
C GLN A 108 6.53 -4.02 6.68
N ARG A 109 7.67 -4.63 6.38
CA ARG A 109 7.77 -6.05 5.99
C ARG A 109 6.75 -6.49 4.93
N PRO A 110 6.57 -5.74 3.85
CA PRO A 110 5.56 -6.04 2.84
C PRO A 110 5.90 -7.35 2.12
N ALA A 111 4.88 -8.19 1.87
CA ALA A 111 5.07 -9.43 1.10
C ALA A 111 5.28 -9.14 -0.39
N THR A 112 4.67 -8.08 -0.89
CA THR A 112 4.77 -7.65 -2.29
C THR A 112 4.76 -6.12 -2.36
N ILE A 113 5.63 -5.58 -3.22
CA ILE A 113 5.67 -4.15 -3.53
C ILE A 113 5.47 -3.97 -5.03
N HIS A 114 4.62 -3.02 -5.38
CA HIS A 114 4.46 -2.51 -6.75
C HIS A 114 5.06 -1.11 -6.81
N LEU A 115 6.05 -0.96 -7.66
CA LEU A 115 6.78 0.27 -7.88
C LEU A 115 6.23 0.98 -9.11
N PHE A 116 5.81 2.23 -8.98
CA PHE A 116 5.46 3.11 -10.07
C PHE A 116 6.42 4.29 -10.10
N GLN A 117 7.06 4.51 -11.23
CA GLN A 117 8.02 5.60 -11.41
C GLN A 117 7.44 6.70 -12.29
N PRO A 118 7.73 7.97 -12.02
CA PRO A 118 7.42 9.04 -12.95
C PRO A 118 8.05 8.74 -14.34
N THR A 119 7.29 8.89 -15.40
CA THR A 119 7.79 8.74 -16.79
C THR A 119 8.86 9.77 -17.13
N THR A 120 8.76 10.94 -16.53
CA THR A 120 9.76 12.00 -16.64
C THR A 120 10.28 12.33 -15.25
N PRO A 121 11.59 12.30 -15.01
CA PRO A 121 12.15 12.71 -13.72
C PRO A 121 11.70 14.11 -13.31
N PHE A 122 11.49 14.33 -12.02
CA PHE A 122 11.12 15.64 -11.51
C PHE A 122 12.26 16.62 -11.73
N GLY A 123 11.99 17.77 -12.35
CA GLY A 123 12.94 18.88 -12.40
C GLY A 123 13.14 19.49 -11.00
N ALA A 124 14.20 20.29 -10.82
CA ALA A 124 14.58 20.86 -9.54
C ALA A 124 13.45 21.60 -8.81
N ALA A 125 12.68 22.43 -9.53
CA ALA A 125 11.55 23.16 -8.97
C ALA A 125 10.45 22.21 -8.45
N MET A 126 10.09 21.19 -9.23
CA MET A 126 9.08 20.21 -8.85
C MET A 126 9.54 19.35 -7.67
N THR A 127 10.80 18.91 -7.69
CA THR A 127 11.42 18.19 -6.55
C THR A 127 11.32 19.01 -5.27
N SER A 128 11.73 20.27 -5.30
CA SER A 128 11.68 21.17 -4.14
C SER A 128 10.23 21.39 -3.63
N GLN A 129 9.27 21.51 -4.53
CA GLN A 129 7.87 21.67 -4.18
C GLN A 129 7.30 20.40 -3.54
N TYR A 130 7.64 19.23 -4.11
CA TYR A 130 7.25 17.92 -3.61
C TYR A 130 7.79 17.67 -2.21
N GLU A 131 9.10 17.86 -2.02
CA GLU A 131 9.77 17.69 -0.73
C GLU A 131 9.20 18.63 0.33
N ARG A 132 9.03 19.91 0.00
CA ARG A 132 8.44 20.90 0.91
C ARG A 132 7.06 20.47 1.39
N TYR A 133 6.22 19.97 0.48
CA TYR A 133 4.90 19.47 0.86
C TYR A 133 5.01 18.27 1.81
N LEU A 134 5.85 17.29 1.48
CA LEU A 134 6.04 16.09 2.28
C LEU A 134 6.59 16.42 3.67
N ASP A 135 7.62 17.25 3.75
CA ASP A 135 8.23 17.66 5.00
C ASP A 135 7.26 18.47 5.89
N HIS A 136 6.46 19.34 5.28
CA HIS A 136 5.46 20.16 6.02
C HIS A 136 4.39 19.30 6.72
N LYS A 137 4.13 18.11 6.22
CA LYS A 137 3.13 17.19 6.79
C LYS A 137 3.71 16.22 7.83
N LEU A 138 5.02 16.21 8.07
CA LEU A 138 5.63 15.32 9.07
C LEU A 138 4.98 15.51 10.44
N GLY A 139 4.71 14.38 11.13
CA GLY A 139 4.03 14.39 12.43
C GLY A 139 2.52 14.56 12.39
N THR A 140 1.92 14.82 11.21
CA THR A 140 0.45 14.84 11.10
C THR A 140 -0.12 13.48 11.48
N PRO A 141 -1.16 13.41 12.35
CA PRO A 141 -1.76 12.14 12.75
C PRO A 141 -2.34 11.36 11.56
N TYR A 142 -2.40 10.04 11.70
CA TYR A 142 -3.14 9.21 10.76
C TYR A 142 -4.64 9.35 11.00
N ALA A 143 -5.42 9.57 9.94
CA ALA A 143 -6.87 9.60 10.02
C ALA A 143 -7.51 9.00 8.77
N ILE A 144 -8.40 8.02 8.95
CA ILE A 144 -9.20 7.41 7.89
C ILE A 144 -10.69 7.72 8.02
N ARG A 145 -11.09 8.33 9.14
CA ARG A 145 -12.50 8.57 9.47
C ARG A 145 -13.22 9.39 8.41
N HIS A 146 -12.58 10.46 7.93
CA HIS A 146 -13.16 11.33 6.90
C HIS A 146 -13.29 10.63 5.53
N HIS A 147 -12.49 9.62 5.25
CA HIS A 147 -12.67 8.76 4.09
C HIS A 147 -13.97 7.96 4.17
N LEU A 148 -14.35 7.52 5.37
CA LEU A 148 -15.55 6.73 5.62
C LEU A 148 -16.80 7.61 5.76
N THR A 149 -16.72 8.68 6.56
CA THR A 149 -17.88 9.47 6.98
C THR A 149 -18.04 10.77 6.19
N GLY A 150 -16.98 11.23 5.48
CA GLY A 150 -16.95 12.54 4.83
C GLY A 150 -16.79 13.72 5.81
N SER A 151 -16.73 13.48 7.13
CA SER A 151 -16.50 14.51 8.13
C SER A 151 -15.02 14.87 8.19
N GLN A 152 -14.71 16.15 8.42
CA GLN A 152 -13.35 16.64 8.51
C GLN A 152 -12.63 16.00 9.72
N ALA A 153 -11.42 15.49 9.52
CA ALA A 153 -10.60 14.91 10.57
C ALA A 153 -9.21 15.56 10.59
N ASN A 154 -8.66 15.72 11.80
CA ASN A 154 -7.29 16.20 11.97
C ASN A 154 -6.32 15.03 11.69
N GLY A 155 -5.94 14.88 10.42
CA GLY A 155 -5.02 13.82 10.02
C GLY A 155 -5.17 13.46 8.56
N VAL A 156 -4.27 12.63 8.05
CA VAL A 156 -4.28 12.17 6.67
C VAL A 156 -4.00 10.67 6.61
N HIS A 157 -4.65 9.96 5.70
CA HIS A 157 -4.28 8.57 5.39
C HIS A 157 -3.28 8.50 4.23
N CYS A 158 -2.66 7.34 4.03
CA CYS A 158 -1.55 7.18 3.08
C CYS A 158 -1.87 7.63 1.64
N ALA A 159 -3.03 7.29 1.11
CA ALA A 159 -3.38 7.65 -0.27
C ALA A 159 -3.78 9.12 -0.41
N GLU A 160 -4.40 9.71 0.60
CA GLU A 160 -4.66 11.16 0.66
C GLU A 160 -3.35 11.94 0.68
N TYR A 161 -2.43 11.58 1.56
CA TYR A 161 -1.11 12.20 1.65
C TYR A 161 -0.36 12.13 0.32
N ALA A 162 -0.41 10.96 -0.36
CA ALA A 162 0.24 10.79 -1.65
C ALA A 162 -0.40 11.66 -2.75
N ILE A 163 -1.72 11.66 -2.86
CA ILE A 163 -2.40 12.43 -3.92
C ILE A 163 -2.27 13.94 -3.69
N ASP A 164 -2.26 14.38 -2.44
CA ASP A 164 -2.05 15.81 -2.12
C ASP A 164 -0.64 16.26 -2.48
N ALA A 165 0.39 15.42 -2.22
CA ALA A 165 1.76 15.70 -2.66
C ALA A 165 1.87 15.81 -4.19
N LEU A 166 1.23 14.90 -4.92
CA LEU A 166 1.18 14.92 -6.39
C LEU A 166 0.39 16.13 -6.91
N SER A 167 -0.65 16.56 -6.20
CA SER A 167 -1.46 17.73 -6.55
C SER A 167 -0.69 19.03 -6.29
N ALA A 168 0.09 19.09 -5.22
CA ALA A 168 0.97 20.22 -4.93
C ALA A 168 1.98 20.47 -6.07
N CYS A 169 2.41 19.41 -6.76
CA CYS A 169 3.31 19.47 -7.91
C CYS A 169 2.59 19.58 -9.26
N HIS A 170 1.28 19.78 -9.27
CA HIS A 170 0.45 19.85 -10.48
C HIS A 170 0.50 18.58 -11.36
N LEU A 171 0.92 17.44 -10.81
CA LEU A 171 0.98 16.16 -11.52
C LEU A 171 -0.39 15.51 -11.65
N MET A 172 -1.24 15.69 -10.66
CA MET A 172 -2.60 15.16 -10.64
C MET A 172 -3.55 16.19 -10.02
N LYS A 173 -4.82 16.15 -10.43
CA LYS A 173 -5.89 16.95 -9.82
C LYS A 173 -6.98 16.03 -9.32
N VAL A 174 -7.48 16.29 -8.13
CA VAL A 174 -8.58 15.54 -7.50
C VAL A 174 -9.52 16.52 -6.80
N LYS A 175 -10.82 16.25 -6.87
CA LYS A 175 -11.83 17.09 -6.19
C LYS A 175 -11.86 16.87 -4.67
N HIS A 176 -11.63 15.62 -4.25
CA HIS A 176 -11.74 15.19 -2.85
C HIS A 176 -10.61 14.21 -2.53
N SER A 177 -9.46 14.71 -2.11
CA SER A 177 -8.27 13.90 -1.79
C SER A 177 -8.55 12.90 -0.66
N SER A 178 -9.35 13.30 0.33
CA SER A 178 -9.77 12.44 1.45
C SER A 178 -10.57 11.20 1.03
N LYS A 179 -11.14 11.19 -0.18
CA LYS A 179 -11.87 10.04 -0.74
C LYS A 179 -11.01 9.12 -1.60
N VAL A 180 -9.74 9.47 -1.81
CA VAL A 180 -8.83 8.67 -2.64
C VAL A 180 -8.34 7.47 -1.86
N SER A 181 -8.65 6.27 -2.32
CA SER A 181 -8.10 5.03 -1.78
C SER A 181 -6.79 4.66 -2.48
N PRO A 182 -5.95 3.76 -1.91
CA PRO A 182 -4.78 3.25 -2.63
C PRO A 182 -5.12 2.66 -4.01
N ALA A 183 -6.26 1.99 -4.14
CA ALA A 183 -6.74 1.43 -5.42
C ALA A 183 -7.09 2.51 -6.44
N SER A 184 -7.89 3.51 -6.05
CA SER A 184 -8.26 4.60 -6.95
C SER A 184 -7.05 5.44 -7.35
N LEU A 185 -6.06 5.59 -6.46
CA LEU A 185 -4.80 6.24 -6.76
C LEU A 185 -4.02 5.46 -7.84
N VAL A 186 -3.90 4.13 -7.73
CA VAL A 186 -3.29 3.28 -8.78
C VAL A 186 -4.00 3.48 -10.11
N THR A 187 -5.34 3.45 -10.13
CA THR A 187 -6.11 3.68 -11.35
C THR A 187 -5.82 5.07 -11.96
N GLY A 188 -5.78 6.10 -11.12
CA GLY A 188 -5.45 7.46 -11.57
C GLY A 188 -4.04 7.57 -12.14
N ILE A 189 -3.06 6.92 -11.52
CA ILE A 189 -1.66 6.89 -11.95
C ILE A 189 -1.53 6.21 -13.32
N VAL A 190 -2.14 5.02 -13.47
CA VAL A 190 -2.12 4.27 -14.74
C VAL A 190 -2.76 5.08 -15.86
N ASN A 191 -3.92 5.68 -15.61
CA ASN A 191 -4.66 6.44 -16.61
C ASN A 191 -4.02 7.80 -16.97
N SER A 192 -3.16 8.32 -16.09
CA SER A 192 -2.51 9.62 -16.31
C SER A 192 -1.38 9.60 -17.35
N ASN A 193 -0.87 8.42 -17.69
CA ASN A 193 0.34 8.20 -18.50
C ASN A 193 1.59 8.94 -17.97
N ARG A 194 1.54 9.42 -16.72
CA ARG A 194 2.66 10.13 -16.08
C ARG A 194 3.58 9.22 -15.29
N TYR A 195 3.19 7.95 -15.16
CA TYR A 195 3.94 6.92 -14.47
C TYR A 195 4.13 5.70 -15.37
N THR A 196 5.30 5.09 -15.26
CA THR A 196 5.61 3.84 -15.96
C THR A 196 4.76 2.69 -15.42
N PRO A 197 4.53 1.62 -16.21
CA PRO A 197 3.93 0.38 -15.72
C PRO A 197 4.66 -0.14 -14.48
N SER A 198 3.91 -0.74 -13.56
CA SER A 198 4.46 -1.19 -12.29
C SER A 198 5.50 -2.31 -12.44
N ILE A 199 6.59 -2.18 -11.70
CA ILE A 199 7.53 -3.27 -11.45
C ILE A 199 7.12 -3.94 -10.14
N THR A 200 6.98 -5.27 -10.15
CA THR A 200 6.56 -6.02 -8.97
C THR A 200 7.74 -6.73 -8.33
N PHE A 201 7.92 -6.51 -7.04
CA PHE A 201 8.90 -7.19 -6.20
C PHE A 201 8.16 -8.08 -5.19
N ALA A 202 8.52 -9.35 -5.12
CA ALA A 202 7.98 -10.29 -4.16
C ALA A 202 9.09 -10.78 -3.22
N LEU A 203 8.78 -10.85 -1.93
CA LEU A 203 9.69 -11.42 -0.94
C LEU A 203 9.30 -12.89 -0.72
N LYS A 204 10.22 -13.80 -1.02
CA LYS A 204 10.08 -15.20 -0.62
C LYS A 204 10.35 -15.29 0.87
N ARG A 205 9.32 -15.54 1.65
CA ARG A 205 9.54 -15.94 3.04
C ARG A 205 10.23 -17.30 3.04
N PRO A 206 11.36 -17.48 3.75
CA PRO A 206 11.91 -18.82 3.94
C PRO A 206 10.82 -19.68 4.58
N PRO A 207 10.69 -20.95 4.18
CA PRO A 207 9.78 -21.87 4.85
C PRO A 207 10.13 -21.88 6.35
N LEU A 208 9.11 -21.78 7.21
CA LEU A 208 9.31 -21.99 8.64
C LEU A 208 9.91 -23.38 8.80
N ILE A 209 11.18 -23.45 9.17
CA ILE A 209 11.82 -24.72 9.51
C ILE A 209 11.16 -25.16 10.82
N ALA A 210 10.17 -26.03 10.71
CA ALA A 210 9.56 -26.66 11.86
C ALA A 210 10.63 -27.55 12.50
N GLU A 211 11.03 -27.24 13.73
CA GLU A 211 11.84 -28.18 14.52
C GLU A 211 11.11 -29.51 14.55
N LYS A 212 11.79 -30.59 14.16
CA LYS A 212 11.22 -31.93 14.22
C LYS A 212 11.00 -32.29 15.70
N PRO A 213 9.75 -32.41 16.14
CA PRO A 213 9.47 -32.73 17.55
C PRO A 213 9.92 -34.15 17.85
N ARG A 214 10.44 -34.34 19.07
CA ARG A 214 10.99 -35.62 19.56
C ARG A 214 9.94 -36.53 20.20
N GLY A 215 8.66 -36.12 20.25
CA GLY A 215 7.58 -36.92 20.83
C GLY A 215 6.20 -36.30 20.62
N TRP A 216 5.14 -37.08 20.81
CA TRP A 216 3.75 -36.69 20.61
C TRP A 216 3.33 -35.42 21.36
N CYS A 217 3.65 -35.31 22.66
CA CYS A 217 3.33 -34.14 23.48
C CYS A 217 4.06 -32.89 22.97
N GLN A 218 5.29 -33.05 22.51
CA GLN A 218 6.07 -31.93 21.95
C GLN A 218 5.54 -31.53 20.59
N GLN A 219 5.07 -32.48 19.79
CA GLN A 219 4.38 -32.18 18.52
C GLN A 219 3.12 -31.35 18.76
N LEU A 220 2.27 -31.78 19.68
CA LEU A 220 1.04 -31.06 20.04
C LEU A 220 1.33 -29.63 20.52
N TRP A 221 2.38 -29.45 21.32
CA TRP A 221 2.82 -28.13 21.79
C TRP A 221 3.33 -27.25 20.69
N VAL A 222 4.15 -27.79 19.78
CA VAL A 222 4.68 -27.08 18.62
C VAL A 222 3.54 -26.68 17.68
N ASP A 223 2.60 -27.58 17.41
CA ASP A 223 1.45 -27.32 16.54
C ASP A 223 0.52 -26.26 17.15
N THR A 224 0.25 -26.34 18.45
CA THR A 224 -0.55 -25.34 19.17
C THR A 224 0.14 -23.97 19.14
N LYS A 225 1.44 -23.92 19.46
CA LYS A 225 2.23 -22.69 19.44
C LYS A 225 2.30 -22.06 18.06
N ASN A 226 2.53 -22.87 17.03
CA ASN A 226 2.58 -22.40 15.63
C ASN A 226 1.20 -21.93 15.16
N CYS A 227 0.13 -22.66 15.49
CA CYS A 227 -1.24 -22.27 15.18
C CYS A 227 -1.60 -20.95 15.87
N THR A 228 -1.30 -20.82 17.16
CA THR A 228 -1.56 -19.60 17.95
C THR A 228 -0.74 -18.43 17.42
N SER A 229 0.56 -18.61 17.16
CA SER A 229 1.43 -17.60 16.57
C SER A 229 0.96 -17.17 15.19
N ALA A 230 0.63 -18.12 14.32
CA ALA A 230 0.12 -17.83 12.99
C ALA A 230 -1.23 -17.10 13.03
N CYS A 231 -2.11 -17.49 13.96
CA CYS A 231 -3.38 -16.83 14.19
C CYS A 231 -3.19 -15.41 14.74
N CYS A 232 -2.32 -15.22 15.72
CA CYS A 232 -2.00 -13.90 16.27
C CYS A 232 -1.34 -12.99 15.24
N ILE A 233 -0.41 -13.51 14.44
CA ILE A 233 0.22 -12.74 13.35
C ILE A 233 -0.83 -12.34 12.30
N LYS A 234 -1.73 -13.26 11.92
CA LYS A 234 -2.83 -12.97 11.00
C LYS A 234 -3.80 -11.95 11.59
N LEU A 235 -4.24 -12.14 12.82
CA LEU A 235 -5.14 -11.21 13.49
C LEU A 235 -4.51 -9.84 13.64
N ARG A 236 -3.24 -9.77 14.04
CA ARG A 236 -2.51 -8.51 14.12
C ARG A 236 -2.41 -7.82 12.76
N GLY A 237 -2.06 -8.55 11.70
CA GLY A 237 -2.03 -8.01 10.34
C GLY A 237 -3.41 -7.55 9.85
N TRP A 238 -4.49 -8.24 10.26
CA TRP A 238 -5.86 -7.88 9.88
C TRP A 238 -6.38 -6.65 10.61
N VAL A 239 -6.12 -6.55 11.91
CA VAL A 239 -6.66 -5.49 12.78
C VAL A 239 -5.80 -4.23 12.72
N LEU A 240 -4.48 -4.37 12.73
CA LEU A 240 -3.55 -3.23 12.81
C LEU A 240 -3.05 -2.74 11.45
N CYS A 241 -3.45 -3.38 10.35
CA CYS A 241 -3.04 -3.00 9.00
C CYS A 241 -1.51 -2.89 8.81
N GLN A 242 -0.74 -3.74 9.52
CA GLN A 242 0.72 -3.79 9.45
C GLN A 242 1.24 -4.74 8.36
#